data_00bfd0440eaf5feb23ca0bc0494387b7
#
_entry.id   00bfd0440eaf5feb23ca0bc0494387b7
#
_cell.length_a   1.000
_cell.length_b   1.000
_cell.length_c   1.000
_cell.angle_alpha   90.00
_cell.angle_beta   90.00
_cell.angle_gamma   90.00
#
_symmetry.space_group_name_H-M   'P 1'
#
loop_
_entity.id
_entity.type
_entity.pdbx_description
1 polymer ?
#
loop_
_entity_poly.entity_id
_entity_poly.type
_entity_poly.pdbx_seq_one_letter_code
_entity_poly.pdbx_strand_id
1 'polypeptide(L)'
;MRRESFERARRLKNKAEVFMYTIYVCFKCFEGKREAFVDAVRTAGILDAIRVEDGCHRYDYYFSEADKNELLLIEAWETKDHQQIHIGQPHMARLREMKGDYIISTTLGEFEIK
;
A
#
# COMPACT_ATOMS: atom_id res chain seq x y z
N MET A 1 23.87 -29.79 -6.44
CA MET A 1 22.39 -29.92 -6.54
C MET A 1 21.65 -28.97 -5.62
N ARG A 2 21.88 -28.99 -4.34
CA ARG A 2 21.19 -28.12 -3.38
C ARG A 2 21.45 -26.64 -3.65
N ARG A 3 22.66 -26.30 -4.01
CA ARG A 3 23.05 -24.93 -4.31
C ARG A 3 22.32 -24.40 -5.54
N GLU A 4 22.25 -25.22 -6.59
CA GLU A 4 21.56 -24.83 -7.82
C GLU A 4 20.06 -24.64 -7.58
N SER A 5 19.44 -25.53 -6.81
CA SER A 5 18.02 -25.43 -6.46
C SER A 5 17.73 -24.18 -5.65
N PHE A 6 18.61 -23.86 -4.70
CA PHE A 6 18.50 -22.68 -3.86
C PHE A 6 18.63 -21.39 -4.68
N GLU A 7 19.64 -21.34 -5.55
CA GLU A 7 19.86 -20.18 -6.41
C GLU A 7 18.72 -19.98 -7.40
N ARG A 8 18.19 -21.08 -7.94
CA ARG A 8 17.03 -21.02 -8.84
C ARG A 8 15.80 -20.47 -8.13
N ALA A 9 15.53 -20.97 -6.93
CA ALA A 9 14.40 -20.49 -6.13
C ALA A 9 14.56 -19.02 -5.81
N ARG A 10 15.76 -18.58 -5.45
CA ARG A 10 16.05 -17.17 -5.16
C ARG A 10 15.86 -16.29 -6.38
N ARG A 11 16.32 -16.73 -7.55
CA ARG A 11 16.16 -15.99 -8.80
C ARG A 11 14.68 -15.86 -9.18
N LEU A 12 13.90 -16.91 -9.01
CA LEU A 12 12.47 -16.88 -9.29
C LEU A 12 11.76 -15.90 -8.35
N LYS A 13 12.12 -15.90 -7.08
CA LYS A 13 11.57 -14.98 -6.09
C LYS A 13 11.93 -13.53 -6.44
N ASN A 14 13.19 -13.26 -6.75
CA ASN A 14 13.65 -11.93 -7.14
C ASN A 14 12.95 -11.45 -8.42
N LYS A 15 12.79 -12.36 -9.39
CA LYS A 15 12.10 -12.04 -10.63
C LYS A 15 10.62 -11.69 -10.37
N ALA A 16 9.96 -12.44 -9.49
CA ALA A 16 8.58 -12.15 -9.10
C ALA A 16 8.47 -10.78 -8.43
N GLU A 17 9.42 -10.43 -7.55
CA GLU A 17 9.47 -9.11 -6.90
C GLU A 17 9.69 -8.00 -7.92
N VAL A 18 10.55 -8.20 -8.92
CA VAL A 18 10.83 -7.22 -9.98
C VAL A 18 9.56 -6.92 -10.80
N PHE A 19 8.71 -7.92 -11.03
CA PHE A 19 7.49 -7.74 -11.80
C PHE A 19 6.26 -7.40 -10.95
N MET A 20 6.43 -7.31 -9.64
CA MET A 20 5.36 -6.88 -8.75
C MET A 20 5.00 -5.43 -9.03
N TYR A 21 3.69 -5.16 -9.12
CA TYR A 21 3.22 -3.79 -9.31
C TYR A 21 3.29 -3.04 -7.98
N THR A 22 4.19 -2.08 -7.89
CA THR A 22 4.44 -1.34 -6.66
C THR A 22 4.16 0.15 -6.88
N ILE A 23 3.38 0.73 -6.00
CA ILE A 23 3.08 2.15 -6.02
C ILE A 23 3.30 2.76 -4.64
N TYR A 24 3.57 4.05 -4.63
CA TYR A 24 3.52 4.84 -3.41
C TYR A 24 2.39 5.86 -3.50
N VAL A 25 1.81 6.16 -2.36
CA VAL A 25 0.79 7.20 -2.23
C VAL A 25 1.24 8.12 -1.10
N CYS A 26 1.40 9.38 -1.39
CA CYS A 26 1.80 10.37 -0.39
C CYS A 26 0.58 11.23 -0.05
N PHE A 27 0.19 11.22 1.22
CA PHE A 27 -0.92 12.00 1.71
C PHE A 27 -0.42 13.20 2.51
N LYS A 28 -0.96 14.36 2.22
CA LYS A 28 -0.81 15.53 3.09
C LYS A 28 -2.08 15.62 3.94
N CYS A 29 -1.92 15.46 5.25
CA CYS A 29 -3.03 15.46 6.17
C CYS A 29 -3.26 16.84 6.76
N PHE A 30 -4.49 17.12 7.19
CA PHE A 30 -4.76 18.29 8.02
C PHE A 30 -3.95 18.19 9.30
N GLU A 31 -3.63 19.33 9.89
CA GLU A 31 -2.81 19.36 11.10
C GLU A 31 -3.40 18.47 12.20
N GLY A 32 -2.56 17.60 12.73
CA GLY A 32 -2.92 16.67 13.81
C GLY A 32 -3.82 15.52 13.38
N LYS A 33 -4.04 15.32 12.07
CA LYS A 33 -4.97 14.29 11.57
C LYS A 33 -4.28 13.04 11.02
N ARG A 34 -2.96 13.02 10.91
CA ARG A 34 -2.25 11.88 10.30
C ARG A 34 -2.46 10.57 11.06
N GLU A 35 -2.16 10.56 12.34
CA GLU A 35 -2.32 9.37 13.19
C GLU A 35 -3.80 9.01 13.34
N ALA A 36 -4.67 10.01 13.45
CA ALA A 36 -6.11 9.81 13.55
C ALA A 36 -6.67 9.13 12.30
N PHE A 37 -6.16 9.49 11.12
CA PHE A 37 -6.56 8.84 9.87
C PHE A 37 -6.19 7.35 9.87
N VAL A 38 -4.94 7.03 10.20
CA VAL A 38 -4.48 5.63 10.23
C VAL A 38 -5.29 4.83 11.25
N ASP A 39 -5.53 5.39 12.42
CA ASP A 39 -6.34 4.74 13.45
C ASP A 39 -7.79 4.52 12.99
N ALA A 40 -8.38 5.48 12.29
CA ALA A 40 -9.74 5.36 11.77
C ALA A 40 -9.83 4.25 10.71
N VAL A 41 -8.87 4.19 9.79
CA VAL A 41 -8.81 3.13 8.77
C VAL A 41 -8.65 1.75 9.41
N ARG A 42 -7.78 1.65 10.42
CA ARG A 42 -7.56 0.40 11.16
C ARG A 42 -8.82 -0.02 11.92
N THR A 43 -9.41 0.90 12.67
CA THR A 43 -10.59 0.63 13.51
C THR A 43 -11.80 0.21 12.66
N ALA A 44 -11.93 0.77 11.46
CA ALA A 44 -12.99 0.40 10.54
C ALA A 44 -12.81 -1.00 9.90
N GLY A 45 -11.69 -1.67 10.17
CA GLY A 45 -11.37 -2.99 9.60
C GLY A 45 -10.91 -2.93 8.15
N ILE A 46 -10.68 -1.74 7.61
CA ILE A 46 -10.33 -1.56 6.20
C ILE A 46 -8.93 -2.10 5.91
N LEU A 47 -7.94 -1.87 6.78
CA LEU A 47 -6.59 -2.39 6.58
C LEU A 47 -6.57 -3.91 6.53
N ASP A 48 -7.27 -4.56 7.45
CA ASP A 48 -7.34 -6.02 7.46
C ASP A 48 -8.02 -6.56 6.20
N ALA A 49 -9.08 -5.89 5.75
CA ALA A 49 -9.78 -6.27 4.52
C ALA A 49 -8.88 -6.15 3.28
N ILE A 50 -8.08 -5.08 3.20
CA ILE A 50 -7.16 -4.87 2.08
C ILE A 50 -6.06 -5.93 2.08
N ARG A 51 -5.47 -6.20 3.23
CA ARG A 51 -4.30 -7.08 3.34
C ARG A 51 -4.61 -8.55 3.02
N VAL A 52 -5.86 -8.95 3.05
CA VAL A 52 -6.28 -10.30 2.64
C VAL A 52 -6.83 -10.36 1.21
N GLU A 53 -6.84 -9.25 0.48
CA GLU A 53 -7.24 -9.25 -0.93
C GLU A 53 -6.28 -10.08 -1.76
N ASP A 54 -6.82 -10.71 -2.79
CA ASP A 54 -6.01 -11.49 -3.73
C ASP A 54 -4.94 -10.61 -4.37
N GLY A 55 -3.71 -11.10 -4.33
CA GLY A 55 -2.56 -10.39 -4.92
C GLY A 55 -1.98 -9.26 -4.09
N CYS A 56 -2.50 -9.00 -2.89
CA CYS A 56 -1.94 -7.98 -2.01
C CYS A 56 -0.70 -8.52 -1.30
N HIS A 57 0.47 -7.95 -1.61
CA HIS A 57 1.73 -8.32 -0.98
C HIS A 57 2.16 -7.32 0.09
N ARG A 58 1.79 -6.06 -0.07
CA ARG A 58 2.13 -5.00 0.88
C ARG A 58 1.08 -3.91 0.83
N TYR A 59 0.70 -3.41 1.99
CA TYR A 59 -0.15 -2.24 2.15
C TYR A 59 0.18 -1.64 3.51
N ASP A 60 1.22 -0.78 3.54
CA ASP A 60 1.79 -0.29 4.78
C ASP A 60 1.88 1.23 4.79
N TYR A 61 1.50 1.82 5.91
CA TYR A 61 1.66 3.24 6.16
C TYR A 61 3.00 3.52 6.84
N TYR A 62 3.62 4.63 6.45
CA TYR A 62 4.88 5.12 7.02
C TYR A 62 4.72 6.60 7.35
N PHE A 63 5.10 6.97 8.56
CA PHE A 63 5.03 8.36 9.00
C PHE A 63 6.33 9.09 8.63
N SER A 64 6.19 10.27 8.01
CA SER A 64 7.36 11.09 7.72
C SER A 64 8.00 11.56 9.02
N GLU A 65 9.32 11.40 9.14
CA GLU A 65 10.07 11.94 10.26
C GLU A 65 10.17 13.47 10.17
N ALA A 66 10.29 13.99 8.95
CA ALA A 66 10.51 15.43 8.71
C ALA A 66 9.22 16.26 8.72
N ASP A 67 8.06 15.65 8.43
CA ASP A 67 6.77 16.35 8.35
C ASP A 67 5.70 15.56 9.09
N LYS A 68 5.24 16.11 10.20
CA LYS A 68 4.26 15.45 11.07
C LYS A 68 2.88 15.28 10.43
N ASN A 69 2.61 15.93 9.29
CA ASN A 69 1.35 15.85 8.59
C ASN A 69 1.45 15.05 7.28
N GLU A 70 2.62 14.50 6.99
CA GLU A 70 2.82 13.70 5.79
C GLU A 70 2.78 12.21 6.11
N LEU A 71 2.01 11.48 5.31
CA LEU A 71 1.81 10.04 5.44
C LEU A 71 2.13 9.39 4.10
N LEU A 72 2.99 8.38 4.13
CA LEU A 72 3.33 7.59 2.96
C LEU A 72 2.66 6.23 3.05
N LEU A 73 2.10 5.79 1.93
CA LEU A 73 1.57 4.43 1.77
C LEU A 73 2.39 3.74 0.69
N ILE A 74 2.89 2.55 1.00
CA ILE A 74 3.53 1.68 0.01
C ILE A 74 2.61 0.50 -0.23
N GLU A 75 2.23 0.30 -1.51
CA GLU A 75 1.41 -0.83 -1.94
C GLU A 75 2.20 -1.69 -2.92
N ALA A 76 2.14 -2.99 -2.74
CA ALA A 76 2.70 -3.94 -3.69
C ALA A 76 1.66 -5.02 -4.00
N TRP A 77 1.38 -5.20 -5.29
CA TRP A 77 0.37 -6.12 -5.80
C TRP A 77 1.00 -7.10 -6.76
N GLU A 78 0.45 -8.31 -6.82
CA GLU A 78 0.90 -9.33 -7.75
C GLU A 78 0.98 -8.80 -9.18
N THR A 79 -0.07 -8.09 -9.61
CA THR A 79 -0.14 -7.44 -10.93
C THR A 79 -0.89 -6.12 -10.80
N LYS A 80 -0.78 -5.30 -11.85
CA LYS A 80 -1.58 -4.07 -11.95
C LYS A 80 -3.08 -4.36 -11.93
N ASP A 81 -3.51 -5.47 -12.54
CA ASP A 81 -4.93 -5.86 -12.53
C ASP A 81 -5.44 -6.13 -11.12
N HIS A 82 -4.64 -6.75 -10.27
CA HIS A 82 -5.01 -6.96 -8.85
C HIS A 82 -5.23 -5.63 -8.16
N GLN A 83 -4.38 -4.64 -8.41
CA GLN A 83 -4.53 -3.32 -7.83
C GLN A 83 -5.79 -2.61 -8.37
N GLN A 84 -6.12 -2.80 -9.62
CA GLN A 84 -7.34 -2.22 -10.19
C GLN A 84 -8.61 -2.84 -9.58
N ILE A 85 -8.60 -4.15 -9.34
CA ILE A 85 -9.68 -4.83 -8.64
C ILE A 85 -9.82 -4.30 -7.21
N HIS A 86 -8.69 -4.10 -6.53
CA HIS A 86 -8.64 -3.52 -5.19
C HIS A 86 -9.38 -2.17 -5.12
N ILE A 87 -9.13 -1.29 -6.07
CA ILE A 87 -9.77 0.04 -6.08
C ILE A 87 -11.30 -0.06 -6.09
N GLY A 88 -11.85 -1.08 -6.73
CA GLY A 88 -13.29 -1.29 -6.84
C GLY A 88 -13.95 -1.98 -5.63
N GLN A 89 -13.20 -2.35 -4.61
CA GLN A 89 -13.76 -3.06 -3.46
C GLN A 89 -14.65 -2.16 -2.59
N PRO A 90 -15.69 -2.72 -1.96
CA PRO A 90 -16.59 -1.94 -1.10
C PRO A 90 -15.88 -1.20 0.03
N HIS A 91 -14.87 -1.83 0.65
CA HIS A 91 -14.11 -1.18 1.73
C HIS A 91 -13.29 0.01 1.22
N MET A 92 -12.93 0.04 -0.06
CA MET A 92 -12.25 1.20 -0.65
C MET A 92 -13.22 2.36 -0.87
N ALA A 93 -14.48 2.08 -1.17
CA ALA A 93 -15.51 3.13 -1.22
C ALA A 93 -15.67 3.79 0.16
N ARG A 94 -15.68 2.99 1.21
CA ARG A 94 -15.73 3.51 2.60
C ARG A 94 -14.50 4.35 2.92
N LEU A 95 -13.32 3.90 2.50
CA LEU A 95 -12.08 4.67 2.71
C LEU A 95 -12.15 6.04 2.02
N ARG A 96 -12.64 6.08 0.79
CA ARG A 96 -12.80 7.34 0.06
C ARG A 96 -13.73 8.31 0.77
N GLU A 97 -14.81 7.81 1.35
CA GLU A 97 -15.74 8.64 2.13
C GLU A 97 -15.08 9.25 3.37
N MET A 98 -14.15 8.51 4.00
CA MET A 98 -13.45 8.97 5.20
C MET A 98 -12.40 10.04 4.90
N LYS A 99 -11.79 10.00 3.74
CA LYS A 99 -10.58 10.79 3.42
C LYS A 99 -10.77 12.29 3.61
N GLY A 100 -11.93 12.83 3.27
CA GLY A 100 -12.18 14.27 3.29
C GLY A 100 -11.97 14.92 4.66
N ASP A 101 -12.17 14.17 5.73
CA ASP A 101 -12.01 14.68 7.09
C ASP A 101 -10.55 14.74 7.56
N TYR A 102 -9.64 14.05 6.85
CA TYR A 102 -8.26 13.86 7.31
C TYR A 102 -7.20 14.35 6.32
N ILE A 103 -7.49 14.32 5.02
CA ILE A 103 -6.48 14.48 3.97
C ILE A 103 -6.76 15.69 3.12
N ILE A 104 -5.73 16.56 2.96
CA ILE A 104 -5.76 17.76 2.12
C ILE A 104 -5.52 17.39 0.66
N SER A 105 -4.47 16.59 0.40
CA SER A 105 -4.04 16.26 -0.94
C SER A 105 -3.38 14.91 -1.01
N THR A 106 -3.40 14.31 -2.20
CA THR A 106 -2.83 12.99 -2.46
C THR A 106 -2.00 13.06 -3.74
N THR A 107 -0.78 12.54 -3.68
CA THR A 107 0.05 12.31 -4.87
C THR A 107 0.44 10.84 -4.89
N LEU A 108 0.57 10.28 -6.08
CA LEU A 108 0.95 8.88 -6.23
C LEU A 108 1.88 8.68 -7.40
N GLY A 109 2.64 7.59 -7.35
CA GLY A 109 3.55 7.24 -8.41
C GLY A 109 3.88 5.76 -8.38
N GLU A 110 4.42 5.26 -9.47
CA GLU A 110 4.87 3.88 -9.59
C GLU A 110 6.38 3.83 -9.39
N PHE A 111 6.87 2.72 -8.85
CA PHE A 111 8.32 2.49 -8.73
C PHE A 111 8.62 0.99 -8.76
N GLU A 112 9.88 0.68 -9.05
CA GLU A 112 10.36 -0.70 -9.06
C GLU A 112 11.28 -0.92 -7.87
N ILE A 113 11.11 -2.06 -7.20
CA ILE A 113 12.03 -2.51 -6.17
C ILE A 113 13.08 -3.38 -6.85
N LYS A 114 14.33 -2.95 -6.79
CA LYS A 114 15.46 -3.68 -7.41
C LYS A 114 16.30 -4.38 -6.36
#